data_1726eccc7fad745847fc888efb00cb0c
#
_entry.id   1726eccc7fad745847fc888efb00cb0c
#
_cell.length_a   1.000
_cell.length_b   1.000
_cell.length_c   1.000
_cell.angle_alpha   90.00
_cell.angle_beta   90.00
_cell.angle_gamma   90.00
#
_symmetry.space_group_name_H-M   'P 1'
#
loop_
_entity.id
_entity.type
_entity.pdbx_description
1 polymer ?
#
loop_
_entity_poly.entity_id
_entity_poly.type
_entity_poly.pdbx_seq_one_letter_code
_entity_poly.pdbx_strand_id
1 'polypeptide(L)'
;MHSLALALGLLGSLAVAKDTEWLSPVYKDFYQYPLPIPPIKTPYKSYDNLDYYEIDIKPVDLQIYPNLKKTRHVGYDGMVPGPTFMVERGREAVVRFVNHADRANSVHLHGSYSRAPFDGWAEDTTEPGQYKDYYYPNAQNARTLWYHDHAIDHTAENAYSGQAGFYIMHDAQERASNLPMGQYDVPLALAAKRYNSDGSLWSPEANGETVSVFGDVIQVNGQPWPYMAVEPRKYRFRFLDSSISRSFQMYFEADKKAGTRLGFNVIGSDTGLLTKPIPATQLDISMAERWEIVFDFTGYEGQNVTLRNNRKVGADDDYAGTDKVMRFVIGSKITSQDGNGPLPATLRSVKYPPKKDTVDRHFKFERSNGQWQVNGISWASGPEARVIAKPERGAVEVWELENSSGGWTHPIHIHLIDFQILNRSGGERNTVLPYEAAGLKDVVWLNRGETVKVIARYAPWDGLYMFHCHNLIHEDHEMMAAMDVKAIKDLGYDEKTTFLDPMDSTYRSKGFKEEEWQSRDGDFEDEKIGKKCEWFISLEAYKNADEVEGALETYWSTHTATTLQTSIKSSGSAAPSSSSSATPTSAAPTSSASVTSSASTKSDDKKTTTSSTAKTTSTKKR
;
A
#
# COMPACT_ATOMS: atom_id res chain seq x y z
N MET A 1 -26.62 -13.39 -69.89
CA MET A 1 -26.78 -12.80 -68.52
C MET A 1 -25.89 -13.57 -67.57
N HIS A 2 -24.74 -13.00 -67.28
CA HIS A 2 -23.73 -13.64 -66.46
C HIS A 2 -23.70 -12.92 -65.12
N SER A 3 -24.05 -13.63 -64.08
CA SER A 3 -23.89 -13.13 -62.68
C SER A 3 -22.49 -13.46 -62.16
N LEU A 4 -21.75 -12.42 -61.95
CA LEU A 4 -20.42 -12.49 -61.30
C LEU A 4 -20.63 -12.45 -59.79
N ALA A 5 -20.33 -13.52 -59.08
CA ALA A 5 -20.29 -13.56 -57.61
C ALA A 5 -18.93 -13.07 -57.12
N LEU A 6 -18.92 -11.94 -56.44
CA LEU A 6 -17.75 -11.38 -55.75
C LEU A 6 -17.56 -12.08 -54.41
N ALA A 7 -16.55 -12.92 -54.27
CA ALA A 7 -16.13 -13.47 -52.99
C ALA A 7 -15.21 -12.46 -52.31
N LEU A 8 -15.70 -11.75 -51.27
CA LEU A 8 -14.86 -10.98 -50.38
C LEU A 8 -14.21 -11.96 -49.37
N GLY A 9 -12.93 -12.21 -49.54
CA GLY A 9 -12.12 -12.88 -48.58
C GLY A 9 -11.83 -11.96 -47.37
N LEU A 10 -12.40 -12.27 -46.20
CA LEU A 10 -11.96 -11.71 -44.94
C LEU A 10 -10.57 -12.28 -44.61
N LEU A 11 -9.53 -11.54 -44.94
CA LEU A 11 -8.22 -11.71 -44.31
C LEU A 11 -8.30 -11.12 -42.91
N GLY A 12 -8.64 -11.96 -41.95
CA GLY A 12 -8.42 -11.67 -40.53
C GLY A 12 -6.93 -11.57 -40.30
N SER A 13 -6.40 -10.35 -40.18
CA SER A 13 -5.07 -10.12 -39.65
C SER A 13 -5.08 -10.59 -38.20
N LEU A 14 -4.47 -11.75 -37.95
CA LEU A 14 -3.97 -12.12 -36.63
C LEU A 14 -2.94 -11.06 -36.27
N ALA A 15 -3.34 -10.06 -35.53
CA ALA A 15 -2.40 -9.18 -34.83
C ALA A 15 -1.68 -10.06 -33.81
N VAL A 16 -0.52 -10.58 -34.17
CA VAL A 16 0.47 -11.09 -33.21
C VAL A 16 0.75 -9.90 -32.32
N ALA A 17 0.32 -9.95 -31.06
CA ALA A 17 0.66 -8.94 -30.09
C ALA A 17 2.20 -8.86 -30.07
N LYS A 18 2.75 -7.77 -30.57
CA LYS A 18 4.18 -7.47 -30.53
C LYS A 18 4.53 -7.44 -29.05
N ASP A 19 5.44 -8.28 -28.59
CA ASP A 19 5.96 -8.20 -27.23
C ASP A 19 6.39 -6.76 -26.99
N THR A 20 5.82 -6.11 -25.99
CA THR A 20 6.14 -4.73 -25.68
C THR A 20 7.62 -4.64 -25.34
N GLU A 21 8.32 -3.73 -25.98
CA GLU A 21 9.77 -3.55 -25.78
C GLU A 21 10.06 -3.09 -24.34
N TRP A 22 11.28 -3.29 -23.87
CA TRP A 22 11.73 -2.78 -22.59
C TRP A 22 11.65 -1.25 -22.55
N LEU A 23 11.09 -0.70 -21.48
CA LEU A 23 11.16 0.74 -21.17
C LEU A 23 12.47 1.09 -20.47
N SER A 24 12.91 0.19 -19.61
CA SER A 24 14.21 0.23 -18.93
C SER A 24 15.32 -0.36 -19.81
N PRO A 25 16.60 -0.18 -19.47
CA PRO A 25 17.68 -0.96 -20.08
C PRO A 25 17.41 -2.46 -19.96
N VAL A 26 17.67 -3.21 -21.03
CA VAL A 26 17.41 -4.66 -21.06
C VAL A 26 18.16 -5.37 -19.94
N TYR A 27 17.43 -5.95 -19.01
CA TYR A 27 18.01 -6.77 -17.94
C TYR A 27 18.32 -8.18 -18.45
N LYS A 28 19.55 -8.66 -18.25
CA LYS A 28 20.02 -9.95 -18.79
C LYS A 28 20.34 -10.98 -17.71
N ASP A 29 20.50 -10.54 -16.46
CA ASP A 29 21.06 -11.37 -15.39
C ASP A 29 19.94 -12.03 -14.54
N PHE A 30 18.90 -12.58 -15.23
CA PHE A 30 17.81 -13.30 -14.56
C PHE A 30 18.36 -14.44 -13.71
N TYR A 31 17.98 -14.45 -12.42
CA TYR A 31 18.32 -15.50 -11.45
C TYR A 31 19.82 -15.69 -11.21
N GLN A 32 20.62 -14.64 -11.39
CA GLN A 32 22.06 -14.67 -11.12
C GLN A 32 22.41 -14.21 -9.71
N TYR A 33 21.55 -13.41 -9.09
CA TYR A 33 21.79 -12.86 -7.76
C TYR A 33 20.86 -13.50 -6.73
N PRO A 34 21.36 -13.74 -5.48
CA PRO A 34 20.53 -14.32 -4.43
C PRO A 34 19.46 -13.33 -3.98
N LEU A 35 18.35 -13.88 -3.49
CA LEU A 35 17.29 -13.10 -2.82
C LEU A 35 17.84 -12.46 -1.54
N PRO A 36 17.81 -11.12 -1.40
CA PRO A 36 18.11 -10.47 -0.14
C PRO A 36 16.98 -10.74 0.86
N ILE A 37 17.33 -11.02 2.11
CA ILE A 37 16.37 -11.09 3.21
C ILE A 37 16.60 -9.85 4.09
N PRO A 38 15.63 -8.94 4.23
CA PRO A 38 15.76 -7.78 5.08
C PRO A 38 16.07 -8.21 6.52
N PRO A 39 17.04 -7.57 7.20
CA PRO A 39 17.41 -7.93 8.56
C PRO A 39 16.26 -7.63 9.53
N ILE A 40 16.21 -8.36 10.64
CA ILE A 40 15.28 -8.08 11.72
C ILE A 40 15.72 -6.83 12.46
N LYS A 41 14.81 -5.86 12.61
CA LYS A 41 15.06 -4.66 13.41
C LYS A 41 15.02 -5.02 14.90
N THR A 42 16.10 -4.76 15.61
CA THR A 42 16.17 -4.91 17.07
C THR A 42 15.70 -3.62 17.76
N PRO A 43 14.99 -3.70 18.89
CA PRO A 43 14.68 -2.49 19.66
C PRO A 43 15.97 -1.80 20.12
N TYR A 44 15.96 -0.48 20.08
CA TYR A 44 17.03 0.32 20.68
C TYR A 44 17.01 0.18 22.21
N LYS A 45 15.81 0.14 22.78
CA LYS A 45 15.60 -0.04 24.23
C LYS A 45 14.28 -0.75 24.49
N SER A 46 14.24 -1.57 25.54
CA SER A 46 13.05 -2.30 25.97
C SER A 46 12.64 -1.89 27.37
N TYR A 47 11.35 -1.73 27.59
CA TYR A 47 10.69 -1.49 28.86
C TYR A 47 9.76 -2.67 29.18
N ASP A 48 9.06 -2.67 30.31
CA ASP A 48 8.23 -3.82 30.74
C ASP A 48 7.33 -4.38 29.63
N ASN A 49 6.49 -3.56 29.01
CA ASN A 49 5.58 -3.95 27.95
C ASN A 49 5.73 -3.15 26.65
N LEU A 50 6.81 -2.40 26.49
CA LEU A 50 7.04 -1.54 25.34
C LEU A 50 8.46 -1.67 24.83
N ASP A 51 8.60 -1.79 23.50
CA ASP A 51 9.88 -1.71 22.80
C ASP A 51 9.99 -0.37 22.06
N TYR A 52 11.13 0.29 22.22
CA TYR A 52 11.45 1.51 21.50
C TYR A 52 12.43 1.22 20.36
N TYR A 53 12.08 1.70 19.18
CA TYR A 53 12.85 1.55 17.95
C TYR A 53 13.17 2.92 17.35
N GLU A 54 14.27 3.01 16.61
CA GLU A 54 14.61 4.16 15.75
C GLU A 54 14.85 3.68 14.34
N ILE A 55 14.31 4.40 13.38
CA ILE A 55 14.47 4.17 11.93
C ILE A 55 14.89 5.48 11.27
N ASP A 56 16.01 5.46 10.58
CA ASP A 56 16.41 6.57 9.71
C ASP A 56 15.75 6.45 8.34
N ILE A 57 15.19 7.53 7.84
CA ILE A 57 14.76 7.65 6.46
C ILE A 57 15.87 8.38 5.73
N LYS A 58 16.60 7.68 4.86
CA LYS A 58 17.81 8.25 4.26
C LYS A 58 18.12 7.71 2.87
N PRO A 59 18.88 8.48 2.07
CA PRO A 59 19.35 8.02 0.77
C PRO A 59 20.25 6.79 0.87
N VAL A 60 20.15 5.92 -0.14
CA VAL A 60 21.01 4.74 -0.34
C VAL A 60 21.23 4.49 -1.81
N ASP A 61 22.45 4.12 -2.18
CA ASP A 61 22.83 3.79 -3.56
C ASP A 61 22.91 2.27 -3.75
N LEU A 62 22.01 1.72 -4.57
CA LEU A 62 21.92 0.28 -4.86
C LEU A 62 22.40 -0.04 -6.26
N GLN A 63 23.10 -1.18 -6.44
CA GLN A 63 23.52 -1.68 -7.73
C GLN A 63 22.40 -2.54 -8.34
N ILE A 64 21.56 -1.93 -9.17
CA ILE A 64 20.44 -2.62 -9.84
C ILE A 64 20.92 -3.33 -11.12
N TYR A 65 21.62 -2.60 -11.97
CA TYR A 65 22.25 -3.13 -13.20
C TYR A 65 23.75 -3.28 -12.99
N PRO A 66 24.33 -4.48 -13.18
CA PRO A 66 25.77 -4.71 -12.92
C PRO A 66 26.72 -3.81 -13.70
N ASN A 67 26.28 -3.35 -14.87
CA ASN A 67 27.07 -2.59 -15.83
C ASN A 67 26.69 -1.10 -15.94
N LEU A 68 25.77 -0.61 -15.12
CA LEU A 68 25.35 0.79 -15.06
C LEU A 68 25.77 1.41 -13.72
N LYS A 69 25.57 2.70 -13.56
CA LYS A 69 25.80 3.38 -12.28
C LYS A 69 24.83 2.86 -11.21
N LYS A 70 25.20 3.02 -9.96
CA LYS A 70 24.29 2.78 -8.84
C LYS A 70 23.07 3.68 -8.93
N THR A 71 21.94 3.14 -8.54
CA THR A 71 20.68 3.85 -8.48
C THR A 71 20.49 4.44 -7.09
N ARG A 72 20.26 5.75 -7.01
CA ARG A 72 19.86 6.39 -5.77
C ARG A 72 18.43 6.00 -5.42
N HIS A 73 18.25 5.54 -4.21
CA HIS A 73 16.98 5.26 -3.55
C HIS A 73 16.88 6.09 -2.26
N VAL A 74 15.69 6.14 -1.65
CA VAL A 74 15.48 6.56 -0.27
C VAL A 74 14.79 5.41 0.44
N GLY A 75 15.38 4.92 1.51
CA GLY A 75 14.86 3.75 2.22
C GLY A 75 14.99 3.89 3.74
N TYR A 76 14.35 3.00 4.42
CA TYR A 76 14.40 2.90 5.88
C TYR A 76 15.71 2.24 6.31
N ASP A 77 16.44 2.86 7.23
CA ASP A 77 17.79 2.47 7.66
C ASP A 77 18.80 2.31 6.51
N GLY A 78 18.58 3.03 5.40
CA GLY A 78 19.46 2.96 4.22
C GLY A 78 19.39 1.62 3.49
N MET A 79 18.24 0.96 3.46
CA MET A 79 18.00 -0.26 2.71
C MET A 79 16.62 -0.29 2.04
N VAL A 80 16.46 -1.11 1.01
CA VAL A 80 15.23 -1.28 0.23
C VAL A 80 14.98 -2.77 -0.03
N PRO A 81 13.89 -3.34 0.49
CA PRO A 81 13.00 -2.77 1.50
C PRO A 81 13.70 -2.52 2.83
N GLY A 82 13.09 -1.73 3.69
CA GLY A 82 13.56 -1.47 5.05
C GLY A 82 13.66 -2.73 5.92
N PRO A 83 14.22 -2.64 7.13
CA PRO A 83 14.34 -3.78 8.05
C PRO A 83 12.97 -4.34 8.42
N THR A 84 12.93 -5.63 8.70
CA THR A 84 11.71 -6.32 9.13
C THR A 84 11.53 -6.18 10.64
N PHE A 85 10.39 -5.64 11.09
CA PHE A 85 10.00 -5.76 12.49
C PHE A 85 9.43 -7.15 12.75
N MET A 86 9.86 -7.78 13.84
CA MET A 86 9.31 -9.04 14.35
C MET A 86 8.83 -8.77 15.77
N VAL A 87 7.51 -8.69 15.95
CA VAL A 87 6.90 -8.28 17.23
C VAL A 87 5.95 -9.35 17.77
N GLU A 88 5.75 -9.35 19.07
CA GLU A 88 4.80 -10.25 19.74
C GLU A 88 3.51 -9.50 20.08
N ARG A 89 2.37 -10.17 19.88
CA ARG A 89 1.07 -9.64 20.29
C ARG A 89 1.09 -9.28 21.78
N GLY A 90 0.56 -8.09 22.07
CA GLY A 90 0.41 -7.56 23.42
C GLY A 90 1.64 -6.82 23.93
N ARG A 91 2.73 -6.76 23.15
CA ARG A 91 3.90 -5.95 23.45
C ARG A 91 3.91 -4.70 22.58
N GLU A 92 3.66 -3.56 23.17
CA GLU A 92 3.54 -2.27 22.48
C GLU A 92 4.87 -1.82 21.87
N ALA A 93 4.83 -0.94 20.89
CA ALA A 93 6.03 -0.39 20.27
C ALA A 93 5.92 1.12 20.09
N VAL A 94 7.00 1.83 20.41
CA VAL A 94 7.22 3.20 19.93
C VAL A 94 8.32 3.16 18.88
N VAL A 95 8.01 3.66 17.70
CA VAL A 95 8.97 3.74 16.60
C VAL A 95 9.20 5.21 16.26
N ARG A 96 10.44 5.67 16.47
CA ARG A 96 10.88 7.00 16.03
C ARG A 96 11.38 6.91 14.60
N PHE A 97 10.74 7.61 13.68
CA PHE A 97 11.25 7.80 12.33
C PHE A 97 11.94 9.15 12.24
N VAL A 98 13.21 9.14 11.83
CA VAL A 98 14.07 10.32 11.71
C VAL A 98 14.31 10.60 10.23
N ASN A 99 13.86 11.76 9.76
CA ASN A 99 13.92 12.10 8.35
C ASN A 99 15.22 12.81 7.98
N HIS A 100 16.18 12.07 7.43
CA HIS A 100 17.42 12.55 6.82
C HIS A 100 17.34 12.59 5.28
N ALA A 101 16.14 12.40 4.71
CA ALA A 101 15.92 12.49 3.28
C ALA A 101 15.72 13.92 2.82
N ASP A 102 15.41 14.10 1.56
CA ASP A 102 15.21 15.40 0.90
C ASP A 102 13.72 15.73 0.65
N ARG A 103 12.81 14.89 1.16
CA ARG A 103 11.35 15.05 1.04
C ARG A 103 10.66 14.82 2.36
N ALA A 104 9.47 15.40 2.50
CA ALA A 104 8.54 15.07 3.57
C ALA A 104 8.11 13.59 3.49
N ASN A 105 7.77 13.02 4.64
CA ASN A 105 7.13 11.72 4.71
C ASN A 105 6.06 11.68 5.82
N SER A 106 5.18 10.68 5.75
CA SER A 106 4.27 10.29 6.81
C SER A 106 4.24 8.77 6.85
N VAL A 107 4.53 8.15 7.99
CA VAL A 107 4.65 6.69 8.03
C VAL A 107 3.35 6.05 8.48
N HIS A 108 2.74 5.25 7.59
CA HIS A 108 1.59 4.42 7.90
C HIS A 108 2.02 2.99 8.24
N LEU A 109 1.54 2.46 9.36
CA LEU A 109 1.63 1.03 9.68
C LEU A 109 0.38 0.33 9.15
N HIS A 110 0.45 -0.11 7.91
CA HIS A 110 -0.66 -0.64 7.13
C HIS A 110 -1.23 -1.93 7.75
N GLY A 111 -2.51 -1.89 8.04
CA GLY A 111 -3.26 -2.98 8.67
C GLY A 111 -3.22 -2.96 10.20
N SER A 112 -2.61 -1.95 10.82
CA SER A 112 -2.60 -1.78 12.28
C SER A 112 -3.87 -1.09 12.79
N TYR A 113 -4.35 -1.50 13.96
CA TYR A 113 -5.39 -0.77 14.69
C TYR A 113 -4.78 0.37 15.49
N SER A 114 -4.07 1.26 14.80
CA SER A 114 -3.46 2.43 15.41
C SER A 114 -4.50 3.48 15.81
N ARG A 115 -4.22 4.27 16.86
CA ARG A 115 -4.97 5.48 17.15
C ARG A 115 -4.67 6.53 16.08
N ALA A 116 -5.64 7.40 15.76
CA ALA A 116 -5.56 8.34 14.66
C ALA A 116 -4.25 9.17 14.58
N PRO A 117 -3.66 9.73 15.67
CA PRO A 117 -2.39 10.45 15.58
C PRO A 117 -1.18 9.61 15.20
N PHE A 118 -1.27 8.28 15.26
CA PHE A 118 -0.20 7.32 14.96
C PHE A 118 -0.47 6.46 13.73
N ASP A 119 -1.53 6.80 12.97
CA ASP A 119 -1.95 6.02 11.81
C ASP A 119 -1.24 6.44 10.50
N GLY A 120 -0.51 7.57 10.50
CA GLY A 120 0.15 8.08 9.30
C GLY A 120 -0.80 8.86 8.40
N TRP A 121 -1.55 9.80 8.97
CA TRP A 121 -2.40 10.71 8.22
C TRP A 121 -1.61 11.48 7.16
N ALA A 122 -2.13 11.56 5.94
CA ALA A 122 -1.37 12.06 4.78
C ALA A 122 -0.81 13.49 4.96
N GLU A 123 -1.52 14.37 5.66
CA GLU A 123 -1.09 15.75 5.94
C GLU A 123 -0.24 15.87 7.22
N ASP A 124 -0.07 14.79 7.98
CA ASP A 124 0.77 14.76 9.17
C ASP A 124 2.23 14.45 8.80
N THR A 125 2.84 15.35 8.06
CA THR A 125 4.16 15.17 7.49
C THR A 125 5.29 15.39 8.50
N THR A 126 6.38 14.66 8.26
CA THR A 126 7.68 14.81 8.93
C THR A 126 8.67 15.34 7.89
N GLU A 127 8.99 16.62 7.98
CA GLU A 127 9.87 17.29 7.04
C GLU A 127 11.34 16.84 7.17
N PRO A 128 12.20 17.08 6.17
CA PRO A 128 13.64 16.88 6.31
C PRO A 128 14.20 17.59 7.55
N GLY A 129 14.97 16.89 8.37
CA GLY A 129 15.48 17.39 9.65
C GLY A 129 14.46 17.37 10.79
N GLN A 130 13.40 16.58 10.63
CA GLN A 130 12.43 16.32 11.68
C GLN A 130 12.36 14.83 12.01
N TYR A 131 11.81 14.50 13.15
CA TYR A 131 11.45 13.15 13.55
C TYR A 131 10.02 13.11 14.10
N LYS A 132 9.39 11.94 14.02
CA LYS A 132 8.10 11.66 14.66
C LYS A 132 8.15 10.32 15.38
N ASP A 133 7.52 10.28 16.58
CA ASP A 133 7.31 9.07 17.36
C ASP A 133 5.91 8.51 17.06
N TYR A 134 5.86 7.27 16.56
CA TYR A 134 4.63 6.51 16.34
C TYR A 134 4.46 5.47 17.43
N TYR A 135 3.28 5.41 18.03
CA TYR A 135 2.97 4.49 19.11
C TYR A 135 1.99 3.41 18.63
N TYR A 136 2.46 2.17 18.56
CA TYR A 136 1.73 1.04 17.97
C TYR A 136 1.25 0.04 19.03
N PRO A 137 -0.01 -0.47 18.89
CA PRO A 137 -0.66 -1.30 19.91
C PRO A 137 -0.15 -2.74 19.96
N ASN A 138 0.20 -3.33 18.81
CA ASN A 138 0.49 -4.77 18.65
C ASN A 138 -0.54 -5.69 19.35
N ALA A 139 -1.83 -5.26 19.38
CA ALA A 139 -2.90 -5.96 20.09
C ALA A 139 -3.65 -6.98 19.22
N GLN A 140 -3.46 -6.93 17.91
CA GLN A 140 -4.13 -7.80 16.95
C GLN A 140 -3.55 -9.22 16.95
N ASN A 141 -4.26 -10.16 16.30
CA ASN A 141 -3.71 -11.51 16.08
C ASN A 141 -2.49 -11.49 15.15
N ALA A 142 -1.67 -12.53 15.20
CA ALA A 142 -0.51 -12.73 14.33
C ALA A 142 -0.88 -12.52 12.86
N ARG A 143 -0.15 -11.64 12.19
CA ARG A 143 -0.38 -11.22 10.80
C ARG A 143 0.84 -10.57 10.18
N THR A 144 0.82 -10.41 8.87
CA THR A 144 1.84 -9.68 8.12
C THR A 144 1.34 -8.27 7.86
N LEU A 145 1.79 -7.31 8.68
CA LEU A 145 1.66 -5.89 8.43
C LEU A 145 2.88 -5.40 7.62
N TRP A 146 2.82 -4.17 7.17
CA TRP A 146 3.96 -3.49 6.56
C TRP A 146 3.90 -1.99 6.84
N TYR A 147 5.01 -1.30 6.78
CA TYR A 147 5.08 0.14 6.98
C TYR A 147 5.61 0.81 5.71
N HIS A 148 4.99 1.92 5.34
CA HIS A 148 5.33 2.65 4.12
C HIS A 148 5.04 4.14 4.28
N ASP A 149 5.56 4.92 3.34
CA ASP A 149 5.22 6.34 3.27
C ASP A 149 3.77 6.56 2.85
N HIS A 150 3.17 7.61 3.40
CA HIS A 150 1.80 8.04 3.13
C HIS A 150 1.69 9.58 3.05
N ALA A 151 2.80 10.28 2.73
CA ALA A 151 2.82 11.74 2.66
C ALA A 151 2.02 12.24 1.47
N ILE A 152 1.12 13.20 1.72
CA ILE A 152 0.28 13.82 0.68
C ILE A 152 1.11 14.26 -0.52
N ASP A 153 0.62 14.00 -1.72
CA ASP A 153 1.22 14.32 -3.02
C ASP A 153 2.58 13.65 -3.31
N HIS A 154 3.10 12.80 -2.39
CA HIS A 154 4.42 12.18 -2.49
C HIS A 154 4.44 10.68 -2.17
N THR A 155 3.31 10.08 -1.82
CA THR A 155 3.23 8.65 -1.44
C THR A 155 3.82 7.75 -2.52
N ALA A 156 3.43 7.98 -3.79
CA ALA A 156 3.92 7.17 -4.91
C ALA A 156 5.44 7.28 -5.08
N GLU A 157 5.99 8.49 -5.12
CA GLU A 157 7.42 8.71 -5.31
C GLU A 157 8.24 8.13 -4.15
N ASN A 158 7.81 8.35 -2.90
CA ASN A 158 8.50 7.88 -1.71
C ASN A 158 8.50 6.35 -1.59
N ALA A 159 7.34 5.70 -1.75
CA ALA A 159 7.25 4.23 -1.77
C ALA A 159 7.99 3.63 -2.97
N TYR A 160 7.90 4.25 -4.15
CA TYR A 160 8.62 3.82 -5.33
C TYR A 160 10.14 3.95 -5.18
N SER A 161 10.61 4.98 -4.47
CA SER A 161 12.03 5.11 -4.16
C SER A 161 12.52 4.07 -3.18
N GLY A 162 11.67 3.50 -2.29
CA GLY A 162 12.05 2.41 -1.40
C GLY A 162 11.52 2.47 0.02
N GLN A 163 10.65 3.43 0.34
CA GLN A 163 10.09 3.58 1.68
C GLN A 163 8.97 2.56 1.93
N ALA A 164 9.34 1.30 2.11
CA ALA A 164 8.50 0.17 2.45
C ALA A 164 9.29 -0.86 3.26
N GLY A 165 8.65 -1.55 4.22
CA GLY A 165 9.26 -2.61 5.01
C GLY A 165 8.22 -3.48 5.71
N PHE A 166 8.57 -4.71 6.05
CA PHE A 166 7.70 -5.65 6.74
C PHE A 166 7.58 -5.35 8.23
N TYR A 167 6.37 -5.54 8.76
CA TYR A 167 6.09 -5.56 10.19
C TYR A 167 5.30 -6.83 10.52
N ILE A 168 5.99 -7.87 10.96
CA ILE A 168 5.42 -9.20 11.17
C ILE A 168 5.10 -9.37 12.65
N MET A 169 3.82 -9.58 12.92
CA MET A 169 3.33 -9.82 14.28
C MET A 169 3.11 -11.32 14.49
N HIS A 170 3.61 -11.82 15.61
CA HIS A 170 3.43 -13.20 16.08
C HIS A 170 2.52 -13.26 17.30
N ASP A 171 1.91 -14.41 17.54
CA ASP A 171 1.17 -14.72 18.76
C ASP A 171 1.34 -16.21 19.16
N ALA A 172 0.94 -16.53 20.36
CA ALA A 172 1.08 -17.89 20.91
C ALA A 172 0.33 -18.94 20.09
N GLN A 173 -0.81 -18.59 19.46
CA GLN A 173 -1.58 -19.53 18.65
C GLN A 173 -0.86 -19.86 17.35
N GLU A 174 -0.29 -18.85 16.68
CA GLU A 174 0.50 -19.06 15.46
C GLU A 174 1.74 -19.91 15.77
N ARG A 175 2.47 -19.60 16.85
CA ARG A 175 3.66 -20.36 17.25
C ARG A 175 3.35 -21.82 17.56
N ALA A 176 2.16 -22.11 18.09
CA ALA A 176 1.69 -23.47 18.36
C ALA A 176 1.20 -24.22 17.11
N SER A 177 1.08 -23.57 15.96
CA SER A 177 0.46 -24.12 14.75
C SER A 177 1.33 -25.11 13.99
N ASN A 178 2.60 -25.29 14.36
CA ASN A 178 3.58 -26.13 13.65
C ASN A 178 3.74 -25.80 12.16
N LEU A 179 3.56 -24.53 11.79
CA LEU A 179 3.89 -24.01 10.46
C LEU A 179 5.39 -23.80 10.32
N PRO A 180 5.93 -23.73 9.08
CA PRO A 180 7.32 -23.34 8.88
C PRO A 180 7.62 -21.98 9.52
N MET A 181 8.71 -21.89 10.28
CA MET A 181 9.14 -20.70 11.01
C MET A 181 10.64 -20.46 10.85
N GLY A 182 11.12 -19.32 11.32
CA GLY A 182 12.52 -18.92 11.25
C GLY A 182 13.00 -18.80 9.80
N GLN A 183 14.09 -19.47 9.44
CA GLN A 183 14.62 -19.45 8.05
C GLN A 183 13.67 -20.04 7.00
N TYR A 184 12.61 -20.72 7.41
CA TYR A 184 11.59 -21.32 6.54
C TYR A 184 10.30 -20.48 6.46
N ASP A 185 10.27 -19.30 7.07
CA ASP A 185 9.22 -18.28 7.02
C ASP A 185 9.82 -17.02 6.38
N VAL A 186 9.58 -16.84 5.09
CA VAL A 186 10.35 -15.92 4.25
C VAL A 186 9.47 -14.78 3.75
N PRO A 187 9.77 -13.52 4.12
CA PRO A 187 9.09 -12.34 3.58
C PRO A 187 9.55 -12.04 2.16
N LEU A 188 8.60 -11.79 1.26
CA LEU A 188 8.81 -11.51 -0.16
C LEU A 188 8.05 -10.25 -0.57
N ALA A 189 8.74 -9.10 -0.57
CA ALA A 189 8.19 -7.84 -1.08
C ALA A 189 8.38 -7.79 -2.60
N LEU A 190 7.27 -7.81 -3.33
CA LEU A 190 7.23 -7.66 -4.78
C LEU A 190 7.23 -6.18 -5.13
N ALA A 191 7.98 -5.79 -6.13
CA ALA A 191 7.94 -4.44 -6.69
C ALA A 191 8.17 -4.49 -8.20
N ALA A 192 7.52 -3.57 -8.92
CA ALA A 192 7.77 -3.37 -10.34
C ALA A 192 8.27 -1.94 -10.55
N LYS A 193 9.42 -1.80 -11.18
CA LYS A 193 10.11 -0.51 -11.35
C LYS A 193 10.50 -0.25 -12.80
N ARG A 194 10.72 1.01 -13.14
CA ARG A 194 11.25 1.49 -14.42
C ARG A 194 12.52 2.29 -14.19
N TYR A 195 13.49 2.13 -15.07
CA TYR A 195 14.78 2.80 -14.98
C TYR A 195 15.11 3.58 -16.24
N ASN A 196 15.84 4.67 -16.09
CA ASN A 196 16.39 5.43 -17.21
C ASN A 196 17.59 4.68 -17.85
N SER A 197 17.97 5.10 -19.04
CA SER A 197 19.07 4.48 -19.81
C SER A 197 20.42 4.46 -19.08
N ASP A 198 20.62 5.35 -18.12
CA ASP A 198 21.83 5.43 -17.30
C ASP A 198 21.78 4.59 -16.01
N GLY A 199 20.65 3.92 -15.75
CA GLY A 199 20.40 3.11 -14.56
C GLY A 199 19.78 3.88 -13.39
N SER A 200 19.51 5.18 -13.50
CA SER A 200 18.77 5.90 -12.47
C SER A 200 17.29 5.48 -12.44
N LEU A 201 16.65 5.57 -11.26
CA LEU A 201 15.23 5.30 -11.12
C LEU A 201 14.42 6.33 -11.95
N TRP A 202 13.45 5.85 -12.71
CA TRP A 202 12.54 6.73 -13.43
C TRP A 202 11.50 7.27 -12.46
N SER A 203 11.53 8.56 -12.18
CA SER A 203 10.63 9.21 -11.22
C SER A 203 9.25 9.47 -11.85
N PRO A 204 8.15 8.94 -11.31
CA PRO A 204 6.81 9.29 -11.76
C PRO A 204 6.51 10.79 -11.58
N GLU A 205 6.86 11.36 -10.46
CA GLU A 205 6.63 12.78 -10.15
C GLU A 205 7.37 13.69 -11.13
N ALA A 206 8.68 13.48 -11.33
CA ALA A 206 9.48 14.31 -12.24
C ALA A 206 9.04 14.21 -13.71
N ASN A 207 8.34 13.14 -14.09
CA ASN A 207 7.81 12.92 -15.43
C ASN A 207 6.33 13.27 -15.56
N GLY A 208 5.68 13.75 -14.49
CA GLY A 208 4.28 14.13 -14.49
C GLY A 208 3.32 12.96 -14.75
N GLU A 209 3.66 11.77 -14.25
CA GLU A 209 2.79 10.59 -14.39
C GLU A 209 1.56 10.71 -13.50
N THR A 210 0.38 10.59 -14.07
CA THR A 210 -0.90 10.77 -13.37
C THR A 210 -1.82 9.56 -13.44
N VAL A 211 -1.33 8.46 -14.06
CA VAL A 211 -2.16 7.28 -14.31
C VAL A 211 -1.61 6.03 -13.67
N SER A 212 -0.44 5.54 -14.10
CA SER A 212 0.12 4.30 -13.57
C SER A 212 1.57 4.07 -14.00
N VAL A 213 2.37 3.49 -13.11
CA VAL A 213 3.71 2.98 -13.42
C VAL A 213 3.74 1.47 -13.24
N PHE A 214 3.45 0.73 -14.31
CA PHE A 214 3.46 -0.73 -14.22
C PHE A 214 4.86 -1.32 -14.12
N GLY A 215 5.91 -0.59 -14.52
CA GLY A 215 7.29 -1.05 -14.48
C GLY A 215 7.58 -2.29 -15.31
N ASP A 216 8.79 -2.43 -15.81
CA ASP A 216 9.24 -3.57 -16.61
C ASP A 216 10.36 -4.38 -15.93
N VAL A 217 10.84 -3.92 -14.77
CA VAL A 217 11.83 -4.61 -13.93
C VAL A 217 11.15 -5.12 -12.65
N ILE A 218 10.93 -6.42 -12.60
CA ILE A 218 10.32 -7.07 -11.43
C ILE A 218 11.40 -7.33 -10.38
N GLN A 219 11.16 -6.86 -9.16
CA GLN A 219 12.05 -7.05 -8.03
C GLN A 219 11.36 -7.85 -6.92
N VAL A 220 12.15 -8.63 -6.20
CA VAL A 220 11.75 -9.24 -4.94
C VAL A 220 12.77 -8.82 -3.88
N ASN A 221 12.30 -8.20 -2.82
CA ASN A 221 13.16 -7.62 -1.78
C ASN A 221 14.26 -6.70 -2.35
N GLY A 222 13.92 -5.89 -3.37
CA GLY A 222 14.82 -4.94 -4.00
C GLY A 222 15.77 -5.53 -5.06
N GLN A 223 15.86 -6.85 -5.21
CA GLN A 223 16.71 -7.51 -6.21
C GLN A 223 15.89 -7.88 -7.46
N PRO A 224 16.31 -7.45 -8.68
CA PRO A 224 15.67 -7.90 -9.92
C PRO A 224 15.79 -9.42 -10.10
N TRP A 225 14.65 -10.09 -10.29
CA TRP A 225 14.53 -11.52 -10.56
C TRP A 225 15.55 -12.40 -9.82
N PRO A 226 15.52 -12.43 -8.48
CA PRO A 226 16.52 -13.17 -7.71
C PRO A 226 16.33 -14.68 -7.77
N TYR A 227 17.32 -15.42 -7.29
CA TYR A 227 17.14 -16.82 -6.91
C TYR A 227 17.22 -16.99 -5.39
N MET A 228 16.57 -18.06 -4.90
CA MET A 228 16.67 -18.51 -3.51
C MET A 228 17.06 -19.99 -3.48
N ALA A 229 18.14 -20.32 -2.78
CA ALA A 229 18.46 -21.72 -2.48
C ALA A 229 17.54 -22.23 -1.38
N VAL A 230 16.87 -23.34 -1.61
CA VAL A 230 15.91 -23.95 -0.68
C VAL A 230 16.20 -25.43 -0.45
N GLU A 231 15.80 -25.94 0.70
CA GLU A 231 15.79 -27.36 1.02
C GLU A 231 14.53 -28.04 0.42
N PRO A 232 14.54 -29.34 0.15
CA PRO A 232 13.36 -30.07 -0.36
C PRO A 232 12.34 -30.33 0.74
N ARG A 233 11.75 -29.25 1.27
CA ARG A 233 10.78 -29.24 2.37
C ARG A 233 9.77 -28.11 2.22
N LYS A 234 8.84 -27.99 3.15
CA LYS A 234 7.87 -26.90 3.22
C LYS A 234 8.54 -25.60 3.63
N TYR A 235 8.17 -24.54 2.94
CA TYR A 235 8.45 -23.14 3.27
C TYR A 235 7.14 -22.36 3.36
N ARG A 236 7.08 -21.40 4.27
CA ARG A 236 6.07 -20.35 4.34
C ARG A 236 6.62 -19.13 3.65
N PHE A 237 5.88 -18.59 2.71
CA PHE A 237 6.21 -17.34 2.05
C PHE A 237 5.16 -16.29 2.41
N ARG A 238 5.63 -15.12 2.84
CA ARG A 238 4.80 -13.96 3.13
C ARG A 238 4.93 -12.98 1.99
N PHE A 239 4.01 -13.02 1.06
CA PHE A 239 3.98 -12.08 -0.06
C PHE A 239 3.38 -10.75 0.37
N LEU A 240 4.03 -9.67 -0.07
CA LEU A 240 3.55 -8.30 -0.06
C LEU A 240 3.71 -7.76 -1.47
N ASP A 241 2.66 -7.21 -2.07
CA ASP A 241 2.83 -6.41 -3.28
C ASP A 241 3.05 -4.95 -2.89
N SER A 242 4.31 -4.53 -2.89
CA SER A 242 4.75 -3.16 -2.65
C SER A 242 4.96 -2.34 -3.94
N SER A 243 4.42 -2.81 -5.07
CA SER A 243 4.38 -2.04 -6.31
C SER A 243 3.44 -0.84 -6.16
N ILE A 244 3.71 0.24 -6.88
CA ILE A 244 2.85 1.43 -6.84
C ILE A 244 1.66 1.35 -7.80
N SER A 245 1.72 0.48 -8.84
CA SER A 245 0.61 0.34 -9.82
C SER A 245 0.44 -1.08 -10.39
N ARG A 246 1.36 -2.01 -10.16
CA ARG A 246 1.32 -3.35 -10.76
C ARG A 246 0.70 -4.38 -9.83
N SER A 247 -0.29 -5.12 -10.31
CA SER A 247 -0.82 -6.35 -9.70
C SER A 247 -0.17 -7.58 -10.33
N PHE A 248 -0.19 -8.71 -9.61
CA PHE A 248 0.36 -9.98 -10.07
C PHE A 248 -0.68 -11.10 -10.00
N GLN A 249 -0.52 -12.06 -10.90
CA GLN A 249 -1.24 -13.33 -10.88
C GLN A 249 -0.21 -14.45 -10.99
N MET A 250 0.27 -14.91 -9.85
CA MET A 250 1.47 -15.74 -9.72
C MET A 250 1.15 -17.22 -9.68
N TYR A 251 2.07 -18.04 -10.19
CA TYR A 251 2.04 -19.50 -10.12
C TYR A 251 3.43 -20.10 -10.11
N PHE A 252 3.57 -21.30 -9.56
CA PHE A 252 4.82 -22.04 -9.53
C PHE A 252 4.91 -23.02 -10.70
N GLU A 253 6.09 -23.10 -11.32
CA GLU A 253 6.39 -23.99 -12.44
C GLU A 253 7.78 -24.63 -12.25
N ALA A 254 7.87 -25.96 -12.31
CA ALA A 254 9.17 -26.66 -12.27
C ALA A 254 9.76 -26.82 -13.66
N ASP A 255 11.09 -26.76 -13.79
CA ASP A 255 11.81 -26.89 -15.07
C ASP A 255 11.42 -28.19 -15.81
N LYS A 256 11.24 -29.30 -15.09
CA LYS A 256 10.85 -30.60 -15.68
C LYS A 256 9.33 -30.77 -15.90
N LYS A 257 8.52 -29.78 -15.55
CA LYS A 257 7.06 -29.77 -15.70
C LYS A 257 6.58 -28.46 -16.32
N ALA A 258 7.30 -27.99 -17.34
CA ALA A 258 6.97 -26.75 -18.06
C ALA A 258 5.50 -26.75 -18.52
N GLY A 259 4.81 -25.64 -18.34
CA GLY A 259 3.39 -25.48 -18.63
C GLY A 259 2.44 -26.07 -17.57
N THR A 260 2.96 -26.65 -16.48
CA THR A 260 2.12 -27.18 -15.39
C THR A 260 2.22 -26.27 -14.17
N ARG A 261 1.10 -25.72 -13.72
CA ARG A 261 1.02 -24.97 -12.46
C ARG A 261 1.06 -25.94 -11.28
N LEU A 262 1.99 -25.71 -10.37
CA LEU A 262 2.15 -26.54 -9.17
C LEU A 262 1.22 -26.06 -8.06
N GLY A 263 0.73 -27.02 -7.26
CA GLY A 263 -0.13 -26.74 -6.13
C GLY A 263 0.63 -26.19 -4.92
N PHE A 264 -0.02 -25.29 -4.20
CA PHE A 264 0.40 -24.77 -2.89
C PHE A 264 -0.83 -24.55 -2.00
N ASN A 265 -0.63 -24.16 -0.75
CA ASN A 265 -1.73 -23.83 0.14
C ASN A 265 -1.64 -22.36 0.57
N VAL A 266 -2.71 -21.61 0.38
CA VAL A 266 -2.86 -20.28 0.99
C VAL A 266 -3.26 -20.49 2.45
N ILE A 267 -2.53 -19.90 3.37
CA ILE A 267 -2.71 -20.08 4.82
C ILE A 267 -3.00 -18.78 5.56
N GLY A 268 -2.76 -17.63 4.94
CA GLY A 268 -2.98 -16.31 5.54
C GLY A 268 -3.30 -15.26 4.51
N SER A 269 -3.97 -14.21 4.97
CA SER A 269 -4.32 -12.98 4.24
C SER A 269 -3.74 -11.76 4.95
N ASP A 270 -4.14 -10.54 4.56
CA ASP A 270 -3.77 -9.26 5.20
C ASP A 270 -3.90 -9.32 6.72
N THR A 271 -4.94 -9.99 7.20
CA THR A 271 -5.34 -10.00 8.61
C THR A 271 -4.87 -11.26 9.37
N GLY A 272 -3.94 -12.02 8.78
CA GLY A 272 -3.31 -13.19 9.38
C GLY A 272 -3.88 -14.53 8.91
N LEU A 273 -3.71 -15.56 9.73
CA LEU A 273 -4.06 -16.93 9.35
C LEU A 273 -5.54 -17.09 9.00
N LEU A 274 -5.79 -17.81 7.91
CA LEU A 274 -7.12 -18.24 7.48
C LEU A 274 -7.70 -19.28 8.46
N THR A 275 -8.98 -19.61 8.28
CA THR A 275 -9.62 -20.67 9.07
C THR A 275 -8.99 -22.05 8.84
N LYS A 276 -8.51 -22.32 7.63
CA LYS A 276 -7.86 -23.56 7.21
C LYS A 276 -6.97 -23.31 5.99
N PRO A 277 -6.02 -24.21 5.67
CA PRO A 277 -5.28 -24.14 4.43
C PRO A 277 -6.22 -24.27 3.22
N ILE A 278 -6.06 -23.38 2.23
CA ILE A 278 -6.84 -23.39 0.99
C ILE A 278 -5.93 -23.79 -0.17
N PRO A 279 -6.14 -24.94 -0.81
CA PRO A 279 -5.37 -25.36 -1.98
C PRO A 279 -5.57 -24.39 -3.14
N ALA A 280 -4.46 -24.02 -3.79
CA ALA A 280 -4.44 -23.15 -4.96
C ALA A 280 -3.32 -23.56 -5.92
N THR A 281 -3.42 -23.14 -7.17
CA THR A 281 -2.38 -23.25 -8.19
C THR A 281 -2.01 -21.91 -8.79
N GLN A 282 -2.68 -20.85 -8.33
CA GLN A 282 -2.49 -19.46 -8.72
C GLN A 282 -2.83 -18.57 -7.53
N LEU A 283 -2.05 -17.51 -7.35
CA LEU A 283 -2.27 -16.47 -6.37
C LEU A 283 -2.45 -15.14 -7.08
N ASP A 284 -3.59 -14.52 -6.90
CA ASP A 284 -3.85 -13.15 -7.33
C ASP A 284 -3.49 -12.22 -6.17
N ILE A 285 -2.68 -11.20 -6.45
CA ILE A 285 -2.26 -10.20 -5.48
C ILE A 285 -2.19 -8.82 -6.14
N SER A 286 -2.75 -7.83 -5.50
CA SER A 286 -2.71 -6.43 -5.90
C SER A 286 -1.93 -5.60 -4.91
N MET A 287 -1.62 -4.34 -5.26
CA MET A 287 -0.86 -3.43 -4.41
C MET A 287 -1.38 -3.42 -3.00
N ALA A 288 -0.49 -3.47 -2.03
CA ALA A 288 -0.72 -3.53 -0.59
C ALA A 288 -1.31 -4.83 -0.04
N GLU A 289 -1.83 -5.74 -0.86
CA GLU A 289 -2.30 -7.03 -0.35
C GLU A 289 -1.13 -7.86 0.20
N ARG A 290 -1.41 -8.61 1.27
CA ARG A 290 -0.49 -9.61 1.84
C ARG A 290 -1.16 -10.96 1.75
N TRP A 291 -0.40 -11.95 1.30
CA TRP A 291 -0.83 -13.33 1.28
C TRP A 291 0.27 -14.22 1.85
N GLU A 292 -0.11 -15.18 2.69
CA GLU A 292 0.81 -16.18 3.20
C GLU A 292 0.48 -17.53 2.62
N ILE A 293 1.50 -18.17 2.07
CA ILE A 293 1.35 -19.50 1.48
C ILE A 293 2.35 -20.51 2.05
N VAL A 294 2.04 -21.79 1.94
CA VAL A 294 3.00 -22.87 2.13
C VAL A 294 3.18 -23.61 0.81
N PHE A 295 4.43 -23.63 0.33
CA PHE A 295 4.85 -24.44 -0.80
C PHE A 295 5.76 -25.58 -0.32
N ASP A 296 5.54 -26.79 -0.85
CA ASP A 296 6.32 -27.99 -0.52
C ASP A 296 7.27 -28.34 -1.66
N PHE A 297 8.58 -28.18 -1.43
CA PHE A 297 9.63 -28.50 -2.41
C PHE A 297 10.05 -29.97 -2.41
N THR A 298 9.40 -30.84 -1.60
CA THR A 298 9.66 -32.29 -1.60
C THR A 298 9.38 -32.89 -2.98
N GLY A 299 10.33 -33.68 -3.50
CA GLY A 299 10.23 -34.30 -4.83
C GLY A 299 10.72 -33.41 -5.99
N TYR A 300 11.30 -32.26 -5.68
CA TYR A 300 11.94 -31.37 -6.68
C TYR A 300 13.46 -31.25 -6.46
N GLU A 301 14.09 -32.19 -5.77
CA GLU A 301 15.52 -32.19 -5.49
C GLU A 301 16.36 -32.06 -6.77
N GLY A 302 17.33 -31.17 -6.76
CA GLY A 302 18.23 -30.93 -7.90
C GLY A 302 17.54 -30.35 -9.14
N GLN A 303 16.37 -29.73 -8.97
CA GLN A 303 15.63 -28.98 -9.99
C GLN A 303 15.52 -27.50 -9.59
N ASN A 304 15.00 -26.70 -10.52
CA ASN A 304 14.53 -25.36 -10.20
C ASN A 304 13.00 -25.32 -10.26
N VAL A 305 12.43 -24.49 -9.40
CA VAL A 305 11.03 -24.08 -9.47
C VAL A 305 11.03 -22.56 -9.66
N THR A 306 10.35 -22.08 -10.69
CA THR A 306 10.23 -20.65 -10.98
C THR A 306 8.86 -20.15 -10.54
N LEU A 307 8.83 -19.06 -9.76
CA LEU A 307 7.63 -18.27 -9.55
C LEU A 307 7.41 -17.41 -10.79
N ARG A 308 6.30 -17.69 -11.47
CA ARG A 308 5.87 -17.04 -12.70
C ARG A 308 4.76 -16.04 -12.42
N ASN A 309 4.50 -15.18 -13.38
CA ASN A 309 3.39 -14.26 -13.39
C ASN A 309 2.64 -14.33 -14.72
N ASN A 310 1.31 -14.32 -14.69
CA ASN A 310 0.52 -14.09 -15.90
C ASN A 310 0.69 -12.62 -16.33
N ARG A 311 0.87 -12.41 -17.62
CA ARG A 311 1.01 -11.07 -18.18
C ARG A 311 -0.36 -10.40 -18.33
N LYS A 312 -0.37 -9.07 -18.41
CA LYS A 312 -1.56 -8.21 -18.61
C LYS A 312 -2.62 -8.28 -17.52
N VAL A 313 -2.19 -8.57 -16.29
CA VAL A 313 -3.09 -8.60 -15.14
C VAL A 313 -3.17 -7.22 -14.53
N GLY A 314 -4.33 -6.60 -14.62
CA GLY A 314 -4.55 -5.25 -14.10
C GLY A 314 -3.78 -4.13 -14.84
N ALA A 315 -3.15 -4.47 -15.98
CA ALA A 315 -2.33 -3.55 -16.78
C ALA A 315 -2.77 -3.58 -18.24
N ASP A 316 -2.77 -2.43 -18.91
CA ASP A 316 -3.05 -2.36 -20.34
C ASP A 316 -1.86 -2.82 -21.17
N ASP A 317 -0.65 -2.43 -20.75
CA ASP A 317 0.61 -2.80 -21.36
C ASP A 317 1.39 -3.76 -20.49
N ASP A 318 2.15 -4.65 -21.11
CA ASP A 318 3.07 -5.54 -20.44
C ASP A 318 4.38 -5.69 -21.22
N TYR A 319 5.45 -6.05 -20.52
CA TYR A 319 6.81 -5.93 -21.02
C TYR A 319 7.51 -7.30 -21.05
N ALA A 320 8.61 -7.38 -21.81
CA ALA A 320 9.44 -8.56 -21.81
C ALA A 320 10.00 -8.83 -20.40
N GLY A 321 9.90 -10.07 -19.94
CA GLY A 321 10.42 -10.47 -18.63
C GLY A 321 9.41 -10.41 -17.46
N THR A 322 8.30 -9.70 -17.59
CA THR A 322 7.29 -9.59 -16.50
C THR A 322 6.50 -10.89 -16.26
N ASP A 323 6.66 -11.90 -17.11
CA ASP A 323 6.18 -13.27 -16.89
C ASP A 323 6.98 -14.04 -15.82
N LYS A 324 8.03 -13.45 -15.26
CA LYS A 324 8.94 -14.05 -14.28
C LYS A 324 8.99 -13.20 -13.02
N VAL A 325 9.08 -13.86 -11.86
CA VAL A 325 9.23 -13.17 -10.57
C VAL A 325 10.56 -13.56 -9.92
N MET A 326 10.74 -14.83 -9.56
CA MET A 326 11.99 -15.33 -8.97
C MET A 326 12.16 -16.83 -9.20
N ARG A 327 13.31 -17.37 -8.83
CA ARG A 327 13.62 -18.81 -8.97
C ARG A 327 14.02 -19.42 -7.63
N PHE A 328 13.53 -20.63 -7.36
CA PHE A 328 13.98 -21.48 -6.26
C PHE A 328 14.91 -22.55 -6.81
N VAL A 329 16.09 -22.70 -6.18
CA VAL A 329 17.10 -23.73 -6.51
C VAL A 329 17.06 -24.76 -5.39
N ILE A 330 16.52 -25.94 -5.69
CA ILE A 330 16.23 -26.93 -4.66
C ILE A 330 17.47 -27.82 -4.41
N GLY A 331 17.95 -27.80 -3.17
CA GLY A 331 19.02 -28.65 -2.70
C GLY A 331 18.61 -30.12 -2.54
N SER A 332 19.49 -30.92 -1.98
CA SER A 332 19.27 -32.37 -1.79
C SER A 332 19.12 -32.78 -0.31
N LYS A 333 19.27 -31.85 0.64
CA LYS A 333 19.28 -32.15 2.08
C LYS A 333 18.27 -31.30 2.83
N ILE A 334 17.67 -31.90 3.86
CA ILE A 334 16.85 -31.22 4.85
C ILE A 334 17.68 -31.12 6.12
N THR A 335 17.80 -29.92 6.69
CA THR A 335 18.59 -29.66 7.90
C THR A 335 17.76 -29.64 9.18
N SER A 336 16.44 -29.38 9.07
CA SER A 336 15.49 -29.44 10.18
C SER A 336 14.13 -29.98 9.73
N GLN A 337 13.45 -30.70 10.60
CA GLN A 337 12.06 -31.15 10.41
C GLN A 337 11.03 -30.24 11.09
N ASP A 338 11.45 -29.18 11.79
CA ASP A 338 10.55 -28.26 12.48
C ASP A 338 9.62 -27.57 11.47
N GLY A 339 8.31 -27.62 11.70
CA GLY A 339 7.31 -27.07 10.78
C GLY A 339 7.21 -27.76 9.41
N ASN A 340 7.83 -28.94 9.21
CA ASN A 340 7.80 -29.69 7.96
C ASN A 340 6.71 -30.79 7.95
N GLY A 341 5.95 -30.94 9.03
CA GLY A 341 4.86 -31.92 9.14
C GLY A 341 3.66 -31.60 8.23
N PRO A 342 2.59 -32.41 8.32
CA PRO A 342 1.32 -32.09 7.65
C PRO A 342 0.79 -30.73 8.13
N LEU A 343 0.19 -29.97 7.22
CA LEU A 343 -0.49 -28.72 7.60
C LEU A 343 -1.68 -29.02 8.51
N PRO A 344 -1.92 -28.20 9.54
CA PRO A 344 -3.10 -28.32 10.38
C PRO A 344 -4.39 -28.21 9.57
N ALA A 345 -5.41 -29.03 9.89
CA ALA A 345 -6.71 -28.93 9.24
C ALA A 345 -7.45 -27.62 9.58
N THR A 346 -7.16 -27.06 10.75
CA THR A 346 -7.66 -25.76 11.21
C THR A 346 -6.45 -24.91 11.63
N LEU A 347 -6.39 -23.68 11.12
CA LEU A 347 -5.30 -22.74 11.42
C LEU A 347 -5.70 -21.81 12.57
N ARG A 348 -6.82 -21.10 12.39
CA ARG A 348 -7.31 -20.10 13.35
C ARG A 348 -8.83 -20.00 13.32
N SER A 349 -9.44 -19.64 14.43
CA SER A 349 -10.81 -19.15 14.44
C SER A 349 -10.82 -17.68 13.99
N VAL A 350 -11.48 -17.41 12.87
CA VAL A 350 -11.66 -16.04 12.36
C VAL A 350 -12.98 -15.51 12.85
N LYS A 351 -12.97 -14.34 13.48
CA LYS A 351 -14.15 -13.66 13.99
C LYS A 351 -14.73 -12.77 12.88
N TYR A 352 -15.63 -13.33 12.08
CA TYR A 352 -16.31 -12.58 11.04
C TYR A 352 -17.35 -11.62 11.62
N PRO A 353 -17.57 -10.45 10.98
CA PRO A 353 -18.68 -9.58 11.32
C PRO A 353 -20.04 -10.31 11.22
N PRO A 354 -21.04 -9.97 12.04
CA PRO A 354 -22.39 -10.50 11.90
C PRO A 354 -22.93 -10.27 10.49
N LYS A 355 -23.64 -11.28 9.94
CA LYS A 355 -24.20 -11.19 8.58
C LYS A 355 -25.18 -10.04 8.46
N LYS A 356 -25.04 -9.27 7.40
CA LYS A 356 -25.92 -8.17 7.03
C LYS A 356 -25.99 -8.11 5.48
N ASP A 357 -27.19 -8.05 4.94
CA ASP A 357 -27.41 -8.05 3.49
C ASP A 357 -27.65 -6.64 2.93
N THR A 358 -28.05 -5.69 3.79
CA THR A 358 -28.33 -4.31 3.39
C THR A 358 -27.04 -3.52 3.22
N VAL A 359 -26.88 -2.89 2.06
CA VAL A 359 -25.79 -1.96 1.80
C VAL A 359 -26.04 -0.67 2.57
N ASP A 360 -25.08 -0.26 3.38
CA ASP A 360 -25.12 0.98 4.16
C ASP A 360 -24.55 2.15 3.38
N ARG A 361 -23.44 1.91 2.63
CA ARG A 361 -22.78 2.95 1.85
C ARG A 361 -22.39 2.42 0.49
N HIS A 362 -22.38 3.31 -0.51
CA HIS A 362 -21.91 3.05 -1.85
C HIS A 362 -20.81 4.05 -2.18
N PHE A 363 -19.63 3.53 -2.57
CA PHE A 363 -18.49 4.33 -2.99
C PHE A 363 -18.11 3.99 -4.41
N LYS A 364 -18.11 5.02 -5.24
CA LYS A 364 -17.78 4.95 -6.65
C LYS A 364 -16.39 5.51 -6.86
N PHE A 365 -15.46 4.64 -7.27
CA PHE A 365 -14.11 5.00 -7.65
C PHE A 365 -14.10 5.32 -9.14
N GLU A 366 -13.84 6.58 -9.47
CA GLU A 366 -14.02 7.08 -10.83
C GLU A 366 -12.93 8.08 -11.24
N ARG A 367 -12.81 8.28 -12.54
CA ARG A 367 -11.98 9.33 -13.10
C ARG A 367 -12.87 10.29 -13.88
N SER A 368 -12.91 11.55 -13.47
CA SER A 368 -13.71 12.59 -14.10
C SER A 368 -12.85 13.82 -14.40
N ASN A 369 -12.92 14.33 -15.63
CA ASN A 369 -12.11 15.49 -16.06
C ASN A 369 -10.61 15.35 -15.79
N GLY A 370 -10.08 14.14 -15.86
CA GLY A 370 -8.66 13.87 -15.60
C GLY A 370 -8.28 13.68 -14.12
N GLN A 371 -9.20 13.93 -13.19
CA GLN A 371 -9.00 13.74 -11.74
C GLN A 371 -9.56 12.40 -11.27
N TRP A 372 -8.87 11.79 -10.34
CA TRP A 372 -9.32 10.61 -9.61
C TRP A 372 -10.19 11.03 -8.43
N GLN A 373 -11.29 10.34 -8.20
CA GLN A 373 -12.30 10.76 -7.24
C GLN A 373 -12.99 9.56 -6.57
N VAL A 374 -13.52 9.79 -5.37
CA VAL A 374 -14.44 8.88 -4.69
C VAL A 374 -15.79 9.60 -4.56
N ASN A 375 -16.84 9.12 -5.24
CA ASN A 375 -18.17 9.77 -5.28
C ASN A 375 -18.14 11.24 -5.76
N GLY A 376 -17.28 11.56 -6.73
CA GLY A 376 -17.10 12.92 -7.21
C GLY A 376 -16.36 13.87 -6.25
N ILE A 377 -15.80 13.32 -5.17
CA ILE A 377 -15.00 14.05 -4.18
C ILE A 377 -13.54 13.68 -4.36
N SER A 378 -12.68 14.68 -4.37
CA SER A 378 -11.23 14.54 -4.32
C SER A 378 -10.71 14.93 -2.94
N TRP A 379 -9.48 14.53 -2.60
CA TRP A 379 -8.87 14.93 -1.33
C TRP A 379 -8.78 16.45 -1.18
N ALA A 380 -8.45 17.16 -2.27
CA ALA A 380 -8.39 18.63 -2.34
C ALA A 380 -9.75 19.33 -2.20
N SER A 381 -10.88 18.58 -2.17
CA SER A 381 -12.20 19.19 -1.92
C SER A 381 -12.33 19.83 -0.53
N GLY A 382 -11.36 19.60 0.33
CA GLY A 382 -11.22 20.21 1.65
C GLY A 382 -11.63 19.31 2.82
N PRO A 383 -11.23 19.66 4.05
CA PRO A 383 -11.31 18.77 5.21
C PRO A 383 -12.72 18.27 5.54
N GLU A 384 -13.75 19.11 5.39
CA GLU A 384 -15.13 18.68 5.65
C GLU A 384 -15.72 17.84 4.53
N ALA A 385 -15.43 18.19 3.27
CA ALA A 385 -16.00 17.54 2.09
C ALA A 385 -15.47 16.12 1.90
N ARG A 386 -14.20 15.88 2.20
CA ARG A 386 -13.55 14.57 2.06
C ARG A 386 -13.98 13.54 3.10
N VAL A 387 -14.63 13.95 4.21
CA VAL A 387 -15.20 13.03 5.21
C VAL A 387 -16.57 12.53 4.74
N ILE A 388 -16.57 11.50 3.91
CA ILE A 388 -17.75 10.97 3.24
C ILE A 388 -18.36 9.73 3.93
N ALA A 389 -17.74 9.24 4.99
CA ALA A 389 -18.27 8.19 5.85
C ALA A 389 -18.20 8.58 7.33
N LYS A 390 -19.25 8.24 8.09
CA LYS A 390 -19.30 8.50 9.54
C LYS A 390 -19.94 7.29 10.25
N PRO A 391 -19.24 6.13 10.29
CA PRO A 391 -19.74 4.98 11.04
C PRO A 391 -19.69 5.26 12.55
N GLU A 392 -20.60 4.68 13.31
CA GLU A 392 -20.50 4.67 14.77
C GLU A 392 -19.50 3.59 15.20
N ARG A 393 -18.70 3.86 16.23
CA ARG A 393 -17.69 2.94 16.75
C ARG A 393 -18.31 1.58 17.08
N GLY A 394 -17.74 0.51 16.50
CA GLY A 394 -18.23 -0.86 16.67
C GLY A 394 -19.43 -1.23 15.81
N ALA A 395 -20.04 -0.29 15.09
CA ALA A 395 -21.13 -0.60 14.16
C ALA A 395 -20.64 -1.50 13.03
N VAL A 396 -21.55 -2.38 12.56
CA VAL A 396 -21.31 -3.21 11.39
C VAL A 396 -21.96 -2.58 10.17
N GLU A 397 -21.16 -2.24 9.16
CA GLU A 397 -21.64 -1.69 7.90
C GLU A 397 -21.22 -2.56 6.72
N VAL A 398 -22.09 -2.61 5.70
CA VAL A 398 -21.79 -3.16 4.38
C VAL A 398 -21.50 -2.00 3.43
N TRP A 399 -20.28 -1.96 2.91
CA TRP A 399 -19.89 -1.01 1.89
C TRP A 399 -19.87 -1.67 0.51
N GLU A 400 -20.48 -1.03 -0.46
CA GLU A 400 -20.42 -1.40 -1.86
C GLU A 400 -19.42 -0.50 -2.57
N LEU A 401 -18.38 -1.12 -3.15
CA LEU A 401 -17.27 -0.45 -3.82
C LEU A 401 -17.41 -0.69 -5.31
N GLU A 402 -17.63 0.35 -6.08
CA GLU A 402 -17.83 0.30 -7.53
C GLU A 402 -16.64 0.92 -8.27
N ASN A 403 -16.06 0.18 -9.22
CA ASN A 403 -15.10 0.73 -10.16
C ASN A 403 -15.78 1.19 -11.44
N SER A 404 -15.91 2.50 -11.61
CA SER A 404 -16.46 3.13 -12.82
C SER A 404 -15.44 4.04 -13.52
N SER A 405 -14.15 3.82 -13.29
CA SER A 405 -13.07 4.62 -13.87
C SER A 405 -12.74 4.28 -15.33
N GLY A 406 -13.41 3.29 -15.93
CA GLY A 406 -13.20 2.88 -17.32
C GLY A 406 -12.26 1.69 -17.45
N GLY A 407 -10.95 1.89 -17.54
CA GLY A 407 -9.99 0.84 -17.89
C GLY A 407 -9.02 0.43 -16.77
N TRP A 408 -9.05 1.08 -15.61
CA TRP A 408 -8.08 0.88 -14.55
C TRP A 408 -8.58 -0.01 -13.42
N THR A 409 -7.65 -0.54 -12.62
CA THR A 409 -7.95 -1.30 -11.42
C THR A 409 -7.61 -0.47 -10.17
N HIS A 410 -8.33 -0.73 -9.08
CA HIS A 410 -8.16 -0.02 -7.83
C HIS A 410 -8.11 -1.02 -6.66
N PRO A 411 -6.95 -1.29 -6.05
CA PRO A 411 -6.94 -1.94 -4.75
C PRO A 411 -7.41 -0.92 -3.71
N ILE A 412 -8.53 -1.21 -3.05
CA ILE A 412 -9.11 -0.30 -2.07
C ILE A 412 -8.70 -0.73 -0.68
N HIS A 413 -8.00 0.17 0.00
CA HIS A 413 -7.62 0.04 1.41
C HIS A 413 -8.53 0.87 2.30
N ILE A 414 -8.88 0.31 3.45
CA ILE A 414 -9.66 0.99 4.49
C ILE A 414 -8.86 0.88 5.78
N HIS A 415 -8.40 2.02 6.29
CA HIS A 415 -7.64 2.10 7.53
C HIS A 415 -8.44 1.61 8.74
N LEU A 416 -7.75 1.23 9.81
CA LEU A 416 -8.30 0.83 11.11
C LEU A 416 -9.00 -0.54 11.13
N ILE A 417 -9.60 -1.03 10.04
CA ILE A 417 -10.55 -2.15 10.12
C ILE A 417 -10.12 -3.36 9.29
N ASP A 418 -10.60 -4.52 9.70
CA ASP A 418 -10.61 -5.75 8.90
C ASP A 418 -12.00 -5.97 8.34
N PHE A 419 -12.13 -6.33 7.06
CA PHE A 419 -13.40 -6.60 6.41
C PHE A 419 -13.46 -7.98 5.76
N GLN A 420 -14.67 -8.53 5.62
CA GLN A 420 -14.96 -9.70 4.81
C GLN A 420 -15.46 -9.29 3.44
N ILE A 421 -14.95 -9.95 2.38
CA ILE A 421 -15.51 -9.81 1.04
C ILE A 421 -16.76 -10.69 0.96
N LEU A 422 -17.93 -10.07 0.73
CA LEU A 422 -19.21 -10.77 0.63
C LEU A 422 -19.54 -11.22 -0.78
N ASN A 423 -19.27 -10.35 -1.77
CA ASN A 423 -19.67 -10.57 -3.16
C ASN A 423 -18.76 -9.80 -4.09
N ARG A 424 -18.63 -10.31 -5.32
CA ARG A 424 -18.05 -9.66 -6.49
C ARG A 424 -19.01 -9.77 -7.65
N SER A 425 -19.20 -8.71 -8.42
CA SER A 425 -20.08 -8.66 -9.59
C SER A 425 -19.55 -7.69 -10.63
N GLY A 426 -19.94 -7.88 -11.87
CA GLY A 426 -19.39 -7.09 -12.99
C GLY A 426 -17.94 -7.45 -13.33
N GLY A 427 -17.35 -6.77 -14.31
CA GLY A 427 -15.95 -6.94 -14.68
C GLY A 427 -15.55 -8.35 -15.09
N GLU A 428 -14.24 -8.62 -15.03
CA GLU A 428 -13.65 -9.92 -15.34
C GLU A 428 -13.68 -10.88 -14.14
N ARG A 429 -13.68 -10.35 -12.92
CA ARG A 429 -13.71 -11.11 -11.67
C ARG A 429 -15.11 -11.00 -11.05
N ASN A 430 -15.93 -12.00 -11.26
CA ASN A 430 -17.33 -12.00 -10.80
C ASN A 430 -17.61 -12.99 -9.65
N THR A 431 -16.56 -13.54 -9.05
CA THR A 431 -16.67 -14.49 -7.94
C THR A 431 -15.59 -14.20 -6.90
N VAL A 432 -15.93 -14.38 -5.62
CA VAL A 432 -14.97 -14.35 -4.51
C VAL A 432 -14.12 -15.62 -4.58
N LEU A 433 -12.81 -15.47 -4.59
CA LEU A 433 -11.90 -16.63 -4.63
C LEU A 433 -11.96 -17.41 -3.30
N PRO A 434 -11.74 -18.74 -3.32
CA PRO A 434 -11.83 -19.56 -2.11
C PRO A 434 -10.95 -19.07 -0.95
N TYR A 435 -9.74 -18.55 -1.24
CA TYR A 435 -8.85 -18.02 -0.22
C TYR A 435 -9.26 -16.60 0.24
N GLU A 436 -9.90 -15.79 -0.61
CA GLU A 436 -10.50 -14.51 -0.20
C GLU A 436 -11.67 -14.74 0.77
N ALA A 437 -12.48 -15.77 0.52
CA ALA A 437 -13.63 -16.11 1.36
C ALA A 437 -13.27 -16.70 2.73
N ALA A 438 -12.02 -17.17 2.89
CA ALA A 438 -11.59 -17.94 4.07
C ALA A 438 -10.96 -17.07 5.17
N GLY A 439 -10.86 -15.77 4.99
CA GLY A 439 -10.28 -14.81 5.94
C GLY A 439 -10.89 -13.42 5.85
N LEU A 440 -10.32 -12.51 6.62
CA LEU A 440 -10.58 -11.09 6.53
C LEU A 440 -9.45 -10.42 5.76
N LYS A 441 -9.67 -9.19 5.32
CA LYS A 441 -8.71 -8.39 4.55
C LYS A 441 -8.80 -6.92 4.98
N ASP A 442 -7.79 -6.14 4.65
CA ASP A 442 -7.82 -4.67 4.75
C ASP A 442 -7.63 -3.98 3.39
N VAL A 443 -7.30 -4.76 2.35
CA VAL A 443 -7.26 -4.32 0.95
C VAL A 443 -8.12 -5.25 0.09
N VAL A 444 -8.90 -4.70 -0.81
CA VAL A 444 -9.62 -5.47 -1.82
C VAL A 444 -9.29 -5.00 -3.22
N TRP A 445 -8.81 -5.91 -4.06
CA TRP A 445 -8.59 -5.63 -5.47
C TRP A 445 -9.93 -5.43 -6.19
N LEU A 446 -10.25 -4.20 -6.54
CA LEU A 446 -11.41 -3.80 -7.32
C LEU A 446 -11.00 -3.70 -8.80
N ASN A 447 -11.32 -4.72 -9.59
CA ASN A 447 -10.92 -4.81 -10.99
C ASN A 447 -11.80 -3.93 -11.90
N ARG A 448 -11.48 -3.87 -13.17
CA ARG A 448 -12.17 -3.06 -14.21
C ARG A 448 -13.66 -3.36 -14.25
N GLY A 449 -14.49 -2.33 -14.07
CA GLY A 449 -15.95 -2.46 -14.09
C GLY A 449 -16.54 -3.39 -13.04
N GLU A 450 -15.79 -3.69 -11.98
CA GLU A 450 -16.21 -4.57 -10.90
C GLU A 450 -16.91 -3.79 -9.80
N THR A 451 -17.87 -4.44 -9.16
CA THR A 451 -18.49 -3.99 -7.90
C THR A 451 -18.27 -5.07 -6.84
N VAL A 452 -17.73 -4.67 -5.69
CA VAL A 452 -17.43 -5.55 -4.57
C VAL A 452 -18.18 -5.08 -3.34
N LYS A 453 -18.81 -6.02 -2.61
CA LYS A 453 -19.38 -5.73 -1.29
C LYS A 453 -18.47 -6.27 -0.21
N VAL A 454 -18.14 -5.39 0.74
CA VAL A 454 -17.38 -5.73 1.93
C VAL A 454 -18.20 -5.44 3.17
N ILE A 455 -18.03 -6.26 4.21
CA ILE A 455 -18.64 -6.05 5.52
C ILE A 455 -17.56 -5.91 6.57
N ALA A 456 -17.64 -4.86 7.37
CA ALA A 456 -16.70 -4.57 8.43
C ALA A 456 -17.40 -4.14 9.70
N ARG A 457 -16.69 -4.33 10.82
CA ARG A 457 -17.00 -3.68 12.09
C ARG A 457 -16.03 -2.53 12.28
N TYR A 458 -16.53 -1.32 12.44
CA TYR A 458 -15.74 -0.10 12.58
C TYR A 458 -15.22 0.07 14.01
N ALA A 459 -14.21 -0.70 14.33
CA ALA A 459 -13.63 -0.85 15.67
C ALA A 459 -12.10 -1.13 15.55
N PRO A 460 -11.32 -1.07 16.66
CA PRO A 460 -11.78 -0.80 18.04
C PRO A 460 -11.89 0.69 18.38
N TRP A 461 -11.32 1.60 17.59
CA TRP A 461 -11.13 2.99 17.95
C TRP A 461 -12.10 3.93 17.22
N ASP A 462 -12.38 5.07 17.83
CA ASP A 462 -12.97 6.25 17.21
C ASP A 462 -11.86 7.18 16.67
N GLY A 463 -12.27 8.18 15.89
CA GLY A 463 -11.37 9.15 15.28
C GLY A 463 -11.45 9.23 13.77
N LEU A 464 -10.59 10.07 13.20
CA LEU A 464 -10.53 10.34 11.77
C LEU A 464 -9.48 9.46 11.10
N TYR A 465 -9.90 8.69 10.10
CA TYR A 465 -9.08 7.76 9.34
C TYR A 465 -9.31 7.91 7.83
N MET A 466 -8.41 7.34 7.03
CA MET A 466 -8.50 7.39 5.58
C MET A 466 -9.04 6.08 4.99
N PHE A 467 -9.56 6.16 3.77
CA PHE A 467 -9.70 5.04 2.86
C PHE A 467 -9.45 5.52 1.43
N HIS A 468 -8.78 4.72 0.62
CA HIS A 468 -8.26 5.17 -0.66
C HIS A 468 -7.96 4.00 -1.61
N CYS A 469 -7.66 4.35 -2.85
CA CYS A 469 -7.07 3.44 -3.82
C CYS A 469 -5.57 3.29 -3.53
N HIS A 470 -5.07 2.06 -3.46
CA HIS A 470 -3.66 1.78 -3.24
C HIS A 470 -2.84 1.62 -4.54
N ASN A 471 -3.38 2.03 -5.71
CA ASN A 471 -2.53 2.50 -6.79
C ASN A 471 -2.06 3.89 -6.38
N LEU A 472 -0.80 3.99 -5.95
CA LEU A 472 -0.29 5.20 -5.28
C LEU A 472 -0.26 6.42 -6.21
N ILE A 473 -0.20 6.21 -7.53
CA ILE A 473 -0.37 7.30 -8.51
C ILE A 473 -1.81 7.86 -8.46
N HIS A 474 -2.82 6.99 -8.32
CA HIS A 474 -4.21 7.44 -8.17
C HIS A 474 -4.44 8.13 -6.83
N GLU A 475 -3.81 7.65 -5.77
CA GLU A 475 -3.86 8.22 -4.43
C GLU A 475 -3.30 9.64 -4.41
N ASP A 476 -2.04 9.84 -4.89
CA ASP A 476 -1.40 11.15 -4.99
C ASP A 476 -2.17 12.12 -5.92
N HIS A 477 -3.01 11.57 -6.81
CA HIS A 477 -3.86 12.35 -7.70
C HIS A 477 -5.33 12.29 -7.28
N GLU A 478 -5.58 12.34 -5.95
CA GLU A 478 -6.86 12.65 -5.34
C GLU A 478 -7.81 11.48 -5.03
N MET A 479 -7.48 10.19 -5.35
CA MET A 479 -8.39 9.07 -5.07
C MET A 479 -8.30 8.60 -3.62
N MET A 480 -8.52 9.53 -2.72
CA MET A 480 -8.50 9.33 -1.27
C MET A 480 -9.66 10.08 -0.62
N ALA A 481 -10.23 9.50 0.42
CA ALA A 481 -11.30 10.07 1.22
C ALA A 481 -11.09 9.74 2.71
N ALA A 482 -11.88 10.37 3.57
CA ALA A 482 -11.82 10.14 5.01
C ALA A 482 -13.11 9.55 5.55
N MET A 483 -12.97 8.78 6.63
CA MET A 483 -14.06 8.35 7.49
C MET A 483 -13.81 8.84 8.91
N ASP A 484 -14.89 9.27 9.56
CA ASP A 484 -14.89 9.74 10.93
C ASP A 484 -15.66 8.73 11.78
N VAL A 485 -14.94 7.80 12.43
CA VAL A 485 -15.54 6.81 13.32
C VAL A 485 -16.00 7.51 14.59
N LYS A 486 -17.32 7.58 14.78
CA LYS A 486 -17.96 8.36 15.84
C LYS A 486 -17.92 7.65 17.18
N ALA A 487 -17.44 8.35 18.20
CA ALA A 487 -17.49 7.90 19.59
C ALA A 487 -18.94 7.60 20.02
N ILE A 488 -19.10 6.57 20.83
CA ILE A 488 -20.35 6.24 21.49
C ILE A 488 -20.30 6.81 22.92
N LYS A 489 -21.16 7.78 23.22
CA LYS A 489 -21.15 8.47 24.52
C LYS A 489 -21.45 7.56 25.70
N ASP A 490 -22.32 6.58 25.49
CA ASP A 490 -22.84 5.70 26.54
C ASP A 490 -22.29 4.26 26.42
N LEU A 491 -21.04 4.14 25.95
CA LEU A 491 -20.40 2.84 25.74
C LEU A 491 -20.21 2.03 27.04
N GLY A 492 -20.20 2.71 28.20
CA GLY A 492 -19.93 2.08 29.50
C GLY A 492 -18.46 1.73 29.73
N TYR A 493 -17.58 2.30 28.92
CA TYR A 493 -16.13 2.20 29.01
C TYR A 493 -15.52 3.59 29.17
N ASP A 494 -14.66 3.75 30.16
CA ASP A 494 -14.00 5.03 30.46
C ASP A 494 -12.61 5.06 29.82
N GLU A 495 -12.41 5.94 28.84
CA GLU A 495 -11.12 6.19 28.20
C GLU A 495 -10.45 7.40 28.82
N LYS A 496 -9.23 7.22 29.32
CA LYS A 496 -8.47 8.30 29.95
C LYS A 496 -7.99 9.35 28.95
N THR A 497 -7.78 8.97 27.70
CA THR A 497 -7.24 9.84 26.65
C THR A 497 -8.00 9.63 25.36
N THR A 498 -8.35 10.73 24.70
CA THR A 498 -8.98 10.71 23.37
C THR A 498 -7.93 10.95 22.28
N PHE A 499 -8.05 10.24 21.14
CA PHE A 499 -7.13 10.31 20.01
C PHE A 499 -7.91 10.49 18.70
N LEU A 500 -8.78 11.49 18.65
CA LEU A 500 -9.72 11.67 17.54
C LEU A 500 -9.12 12.37 16.33
N ASP A 501 -8.22 13.31 16.59
CA ASP A 501 -7.60 14.15 15.56
C ASP A 501 -6.21 13.59 15.17
N PRO A 502 -6.02 13.13 13.93
CA PRO A 502 -4.71 12.68 13.46
C PRO A 502 -3.67 13.81 13.45
N MET A 503 -4.12 15.08 13.44
CA MET A 503 -3.28 16.28 13.42
C MET A 503 -3.05 16.89 14.81
N ASP A 504 -3.37 16.16 15.91
CA ASP A 504 -3.15 16.66 17.27
C ASP A 504 -1.69 17.08 17.49
N SER A 505 -1.51 18.34 17.82
CA SER A 505 -0.21 18.99 17.97
C SER A 505 0.72 18.32 18.99
N THR A 506 0.17 17.56 19.94
CA THR A 506 0.91 16.81 20.96
C THR A 506 1.80 15.72 20.35
N TYR A 507 1.35 15.14 19.23
CA TYR A 507 1.95 13.97 18.60
C TYR A 507 2.65 14.27 17.27
N ARG A 508 2.66 15.54 16.83
CA ARG A 508 3.29 15.99 15.58
C ARG A 508 4.81 15.83 15.59
N SER A 509 5.36 15.85 14.39
CA SER A 509 6.81 15.85 14.15
C SER A 509 7.53 17.01 14.84
N LYS A 510 8.82 16.82 15.16
CA LYS A 510 9.69 17.80 15.80
C LYS A 510 11.00 17.93 15.05
N GLY A 511 11.52 19.14 14.98
CA GLY A 511 12.85 19.41 14.44
C GLY A 511 13.96 18.87 15.33
N PHE A 512 15.06 18.47 14.72
CA PHE A 512 16.30 18.11 15.40
C PHE A 512 17.50 18.73 14.69
N LYS A 513 18.65 18.73 15.35
CA LYS A 513 19.93 19.06 14.74
C LYS A 513 20.71 17.78 14.48
N GLU A 514 21.36 17.72 13.33
CA GLU A 514 22.16 16.55 12.94
C GLU A 514 23.24 16.22 13.98
N GLU A 515 23.87 17.24 14.59
CA GLU A 515 24.86 17.06 15.65
C GLU A 515 24.25 16.43 16.90
N GLU A 516 23.01 16.81 17.28
CA GLU A 516 22.30 16.22 18.43
C GLU A 516 21.98 14.74 18.20
N TRP A 517 21.54 14.40 16.97
CA TRP A 517 21.30 13.02 16.59
C TRP A 517 22.59 12.18 16.62
N GLN A 518 23.69 12.69 16.04
CA GLN A 518 24.95 11.97 15.98
C GLN A 518 25.60 11.80 17.35
N SER A 519 25.54 12.81 18.23
CA SER A 519 26.10 12.76 19.58
C SER A 519 25.19 12.12 20.61
N ARG A 520 23.95 11.77 20.21
CA ARG A 520 22.91 11.26 21.13
C ARG A 520 22.54 12.26 22.23
N ASP A 521 22.53 13.55 21.88
CA ASP A 521 22.11 14.65 22.76
C ASP A 521 20.64 15.06 22.47
N GLY A 522 20.14 16.03 23.23
CA GLY A 522 18.82 16.60 23.03
C GLY A 522 17.72 15.55 23.22
N ASP A 523 16.79 15.43 22.26
CA ASP A 523 15.69 14.45 22.31
C ASP A 523 16.15 13.01 22.01
N PHE A 524 17.44 12.81 21.69
CA PHE A 524 18.06 11.50 21.46
C PHE A 524 18.85 10.97 22.66
N GLU A 525 18.90 11.71 23.78
CA GLU A 525 19.48 11.23 25.02
C GLU A 525 18.67 10.05 25.59
N ASP A 526 19.34 9.02 26.09
CA ASP A 526 18.72 7.83 26.66
C ASP A 526 17.70 8.15 27.78
N GLU A 527 17.98 9.17 28.59
CA GLU A 527 17.10 9.60 29.67
C GLU A 527 15.81 10.22 29.12
N LYS A 528 15.91 11.05 28.07
CA LYS A 528 14.73 11.68 27.43
C LYS A 528 13.90 10.66 26.66
N ILE A 529 14.54 9.73 25.96
CA ILE A 529 13.86 8.60 25.33
C ILE A 529 13.09 7.80 26.40
N GLY A 530 13.74 7.50 27.54
CA GLY A 530 13.10 6.83 28.66
C GLY A 530 11.86 7.54 29.16
N LYS A 531 11.96 8.82 29.45
CA LYS A 531 10.83 9.66 29.88
C LYS A 531 9.71 9.72 28.82
N LYS A 532 10.07 9.74 27.55
CA LYS A 532 9.10 9.73 26.45
C LYS A 532 8.34 8.39 26.38
N CYS A 533 9.03 7.29 26.56
CA CYS A 533 8.40 5.96 26.63
C CYS A 533 7.49 5.83 27.87
N GLU A 534 7.95 6.27 29.04
CA GLU A 534 7.13 6.32 30.26
C GLU A 534 5.88 7.16 30.06
N TRP A 535 6.01 8.29 29.36
CA TRP A 535 4.86 9.13 29.01
C TRP A 535 3.88 8.40 28.09
N PHE A 536 4.33 7.71 27.03
CA PHE A 536 3.45 6.91 26.15
C PHE A 536 2.74 5.81 26.94
N ILE A 537 3.45 5.08 27.80
CA ILE A 537 2.86 4.07 28.67
C ILE A 537 1.78 4.68 29.57
N SER A 538 2.03 5.89 30.12
CA SER A 538 1.06 6.57 31.00
C SER A 538 -0.22 7.02 30.29
N LEU A 539 -0.23 7.11 28.96
CA LEU A 539 -1.44 7.42 28.19
C LEU A 539 -2.43 6.24 28.20
N GLU A 540 -1.97 5.03 28.49
CA GLU A 540 -2.78 3.80 28.48
C GLU A 540 -3.62 3.64 27.22
N ALA A 541 -3.11 4.13 26.07
CA ALA A 541 -3.82 4.25 24.81
C ALA A 541 -4.40 2.92 24.29
N TYR A 542 -3.74 1.82 24.65
CA TYR A 542 -4.07 0.48 24.14
C TYR A 542 -4.29 -0.56 25.25
N LYS A 543 -4.24 -0.15 26.52
CA LYS A 543 -4.22 -1.04 27.68
C LYS A 543 -5.40 -2.01 27.73
N ASN A 544 -6.57 -1.57 27.31
CA ASN A 544 -7.83 -2.29 27.48
C ASN A 544 -8.50 -2.61 26.14
N ALA A 545 -7.73 -2.90 25.09
CA ALA A 545 -8.27 -3.16 23.75
C ALA A 545 -9.31 -4.29 23.72
N ASP A 546 -9.06 -5.40 24.44
CA ASP A 546 -10.00 -6.53 24.53
C ASP A 546 -11.27 -6.17 25.33
N GLU A 547 -11.16 -5.29 26.35
CA GLU A 547 -12.31 -4.81 27.13
C GLU A 547 -13.19 -3.86 26.32
N VAL A 548 -12.57 -2.97 25.53
CA VAL A 548 -13.27 -2.09 24.58
C VAL A 548 -14.06 -2.92 23.57
N GLU A 549 -13.42 -3.93 22.99
CA GLU A 549 -14.09 -4.84 22.06
C GLU A 549 -15.29 -5.55 22.71
N GLY A 550 -15.15 -6.05 23.93
CA GLY A 550 -16.22 -6.66 24.69
C GLY A 550 -17.35 -5.68 25.02
N ALA A 551 -17.02 -4.44 25.38
CA ALA A 551 -18.00 -3.39 25.64
C ALA A 551 -18.78 -3.01 24.37
N LEU A 552 -18.10 -2.88 23.24
CA LEU A 552 -18.72 -2.63 21.93
C LEU A 552 -19.67 -3.76 21.51
N GLU A 553 -19.27 -5.01 21.70
CA GLU A 553 -20.13 -6.18 21.41
C GLU A 553 -21.40 -6.15 22.27
N THR A 554 -21.24 -5.88 23.56
CA THR A 554 -22.36 -5.78 24.50
C THR A 554 -23.32 -4.65 24.10
N TYR A 555 -22.78 -3.49 23.80
CA TYR A 555 -23.56 -2.33 23.34
C TYR A 555 -24.39 -2.67 22.10
N TRP A 556 -23.74 -3.17 21.04
CA TRP A 556 -24.40 -3.46 19.76
C TRP A 556 -25.32 -4.68 19.79
N SER A 557 -25.25 -5.51 20.83
CA SER A 557 -26.23 -6.60 21.03
C SER A 557 -27.65 -6.07 21.35
N THR A 558 -27.76 -4.84 21.85
CA THR A 558 -29.01 -4.20 22.30
C THR A 558 -29.36 -2.93 21.53
N HIS A 559 -28.46 -2.41 20.70
CA HIS A 559 -28.64 -1.19 19.94
C HIS A 559 -28.56 -1.48 18.43
N THR A 560 -29.22 -0.64 17.65
CA THR A 560 -29.16 -0.68 16.18
C THR A 560 -28.47 0.58 15.68
N ALA A 561 -27.51 0.43 14.78
CA ALA A 561 -26.79 1.57 14.20
C ALA A 561 -27.77 2.51 13.48
N THR A 562 -27.64 3.79 13.76
CA THR A 562 -28.38 4.83 13.04
C THR A 562 -27.63 5.13 11.75
N THR A 563 -27.93 4.39 10.70
CA THR A 563 -27.33 4.63 9.39
C THR A 563 -27.84 5.95 8.83
N LEU A 564 -27.06 7.01 8.96
CA LEU A 564 -27.28 8.23 8.21
C LEU A 564 -26.92 7.91 6.74
N GLN A 565 -27.93 7.50 5.97
CA GLN A 565 -27.77 7.40 4.52
C GLN A 565 -27.44 8.79 3.98
N THR A 566 -26.22 8.99 3.55
CA THR A 566 -25.85 10.10 2.67
C THR A 566 -26.49 9.79 1.32
N SER A 567 -27.75 10.23 1.13
CA SER A 567 -28.37 10.19 -0.19
C SER A 567 -27.58 11.13 -1.10
N ILE A 568 -26.81 10.55 -2.01
CA ILE A 568 -26.22 11.28 -3.12
C ILE A 568 -27.40 11.80 -3.95
N LYS A 569 -27.62 13.11 -3.95
CA LYS A 569 -28.45 13.73 -4.99
C LYS A 569 -27.71 13.51 -6.30
N SER A 570 -28.13 12.52 -7.07
CA SER A 570 -27.77 12.44 -8.46
C SER A 570 -28.25 13.73 -9.11
N SER A 571 -27.34 14.58 -9.55
CA SER A 571 -27.65 15.66 -10.46
C SER A 571 -28.00 15.02 -11.81
N GLY A 572 -29.22 14.53 -11.91
CA GLY A 572 -29.82 14.12 -13.17
C GLY A 572 -29.92 15.34 -14.05
N SER A 573 -29.16 15.35 -15.13
CA SER A 573 -29.35 16.24 -16.26
C SER A 573 -30.80 16.13 -16.72
N ALA A 574 -31.66 17.08 -16.33
CA ALA A 574 -32.97 17.23 -16.92
C ALA A 574 -32.80 17.84 -18.30
N ALA A 575 -33.09 17.05 -19.30
CA ALA A 575 -33.28 17.55 -20.66
C ALA A 575 -34.40 18.58 -20.68
N PRO A 576 -34.30 19.71 -21.40
CA PRO A 576 -35.37 20.70 -21.47
C PRO A 576 -36.50 20.17 -22.35
N SER A 577 -37.68 19.97 -21.76
CA SER A 577 -38.93 19.78 -22.49
C SER A 577 -39.36 21.11 -23.13
N SER A 578 -39.47 21.11 -24.45
CA SER A 578 -40.05 22.18 -25.24
C SER A 578 -41.55 22.34 -24.94
N SER A 579 -41.98 23.52 -24.51
CA SER A 579 -43.34 23.99 -24.71
C SER A 579 -43.34 25.48 -25.06
N SER A 580 -44.07 25.77 -26.10
CA SER A 580 -44.19 26.97 -26.90
C SER A 580 -44.90 28.13 -26.22
N SER A 581 -44.56 29.35 -26.75
CA SER A 581 -45.37 30.55 -26.99
C SER A 581 -45.66 31.52 -25.83
N ALA A 582 -45.10 32.70 -25.92
CA ALA A 582 -45.77 33.98 -26.16
C ALA A 582 -44.82 35.18 -25.90
N THR A 583 -44.55 35.94 -26.97
CA THR A 583 -44.06 37.33 -26.88
C THR A 583 -45.28 38.25 -26.60
N PRO A 584 -45.16 39.50 -26.05
CA PRO A 584 -44.42 40.54 -26.72
C PRO A 584 -43.83 41.72 -25.84
N THR A 585 -42.94 42.43 -26.52
CA THR A 585 -42.68 43.89 -26.59
C THR A 585 -41.95 44.64 -25.43
N SER A 586 -40.83 45.16 -25.94
CA SER A 586 -40.29 46.55 -25.89
C SER A 586 -39.77 47.14 -24.55
N ALA A 587 -38.54 47.47 -24.51
CA ALA A 587 -37.93 48.79 -24.64
C ALA A 587 -36.48 48.80 -24.17
N ALA A 588 -35.59 49.19 -25.05
CA ALA A 588 -34.27 49.72 -24.68
C ALA A 588 -34.42 51.25 -24.34
N PRO A 589 -33.51 51.91 -23.68
CA PRO A 589 -32.30 52.32 -24.35
C PRO A 589 -31.01 52.50 -23.52
N THR A 590 -29.89 52.29 -24.20
CA THR A 590 -28.66 53.12 -24.31
C THR A 590 -27.96 53.69 -23.05
N SER A 591 -26.68 53.39 -22.90
CA SER A 591 -25.51 54.22 -23.22
C SER A 591 -24.23 53.54 -22.64
N SER A 592 -23.31 53.11 -23.45
CA SER A 592 -22.09 53.74 -23.92
C SER A 592 -21.18 54.35 -22.87
N ALA A 593 -19.99 53.75 -22.71
CA ALA A 593 -18.73 54.45 -22.80
C ALA A 593 -17.54 53.48 -22.78
N SER A 594 -16.85 53.51 -23.85
CA SER A 594 -15.49 53.10 -24.15
C SER A 594 -14.47 53.94 -23.36
N VAL A 595 -13.26 53.43 -23.20
CA VAL A 595 -11.99 54.11 -23.51
C VAL A 595 -10.86 53.24 -22.98
N THR A 596 -10.13 52.60 -23.82
CA THR A 596 -8.83 52.76 -24.49
C THR A 596 -7.59 52.35 -23.68
N SER A 597 -6.87 51.53 -24.39
CA SER A 597 -5.49 51.10 -24.32
C SER A 597 -4.45 52.22 -24.13
N SER A 598 -3.33 51.89 -23.53
CA SER A 598 -2.04 52.41 -24.03
C SER A 598 -0.88 51.51 -23.62
N ALA A 599 -0.15 51.11 -24.64
CA ALA A 599 1.19 50.55 -24.59
C ALA A 599 2.24 51.68 -24.62
N SER A 600 3.40 51.40 -24.12
CA SER A 600 4.74 51.87 -24.58
C SER A 600 5.75 51.74 -23.45
N THR A 601 6.97 51.45 -23.58
CA THR A 601 8.02 51.15 -24.54
C THR A 601 9.32 51.09 -23.79
N LYS A 602 10.19 50.25 -24.25
CA LYS A 602 11.64 50.10 -24.08
C LYS A 602 12.45 51.28 -23.52
N SER A 603 13.53 50.95 -22.77
CA SER A 603 14.87 51.46 -23.13
C SER A 603 15.98 50.60 -22.52
N ASP A 604 16.95 50.29 -23.36
CA ASP A 604 18.27 49.72 -23.14
C ASP A 604 19.18 50.66 -22.34
N ASP A 605 20.20 50.15 -21.64
CA ASP A 605 21.62 50.46 -21.77
C ASP A 605 22.45 49.64 -20.78
N LYS A 606 23.30 48.81 -21.23
CA LYS A 606 24.73 48.74 -21.60
C LYS A 606 25.77 49.02 -20.49
N LYS A 607 26.65 48.00 -20.34
CA LYS A 607 28.11 48.02 -20.04
C LYS A 607 28.55 48.35 -18.61
N THR A 608 29.41 47.55 -17.99
CA THR A 608 30.83 47.34 -18.33
C THR A 608 31.49 46.23 -17.50
N THR A 609 32.36 45.51 -18.14
CA THR A 609 33.36 44.54 -17.71
C THR A 609 34.32 45.03 -16.62
N THR A 610 34.78 44.15 -15.74
CA THR A 610 36.21 43.99 -15.45
C THR A 610 36.55 42.61 -14.90
N SER A 611 37.52 41.98 -15.51
CA SER A 611 38.23 40.76 -15.20
C SER A 611 39.28 41.00 -14.10
N SER A 612 39.53 39.97 -13.25
CA SER A 612 40.89 39.76 -12.75
C SER A 612 41.14 38.29 -12.43
N THR A 613 42.09 37.79 -13.14
CA THR A 613 42.84 36.53 -13.00
C THR A 613 43.88 36.62 -11.89
N ALA A 614 44.06 35.54 -11.14
CA ALA A 614 45.37 35.04 -10.62
C ALA A 614 45.13 33.68 -9.94
N LYS A 615 45.54 32.61 -10.50
CA LYS A 615 46.77 31.81 -10.54
C LYS A 615 47.17 31.20 -9.17
N THR A 616 46.99 29.88 -9.16
CA THR A 616 47.93 28.79 -8.76
C THR A 616 48.82 28.97 -7.51
N THR A 617 48.76 27.97 -6.64
CA THR A 617 49.95 27.09 -6.39
C THR A 617 49.55 25.82 -5.64
N SER A 618 50.07 24.72 -6.15
CA SER A 618 50.11 23.37 -5.60
C SER A 618 51.14 23.23 -4.48
N THR A 619 50.85 22.41 -3.48
CA THR A 619 51.96 21.63 -2.84
C THR A 619 51.45 20.30 -2.31
N LYS A 620 52.20 19.28 -2.69
CA LYS A 620 52.15 17.86 -2.37
C LYS A 620 52.90 17.59 -1.06
N LYS A 621 52.51 16.49 -0.35
CA LYS A 621 53.23 15.63 0.61
C LYS A 621 52.65 15.73 2.04
N ARG A 622 52.31 14.64 2.63
CA ARG A 622 52.75 13.22 2.69
C ARG A 622 51.57 12.29 2.96
#